data_d442a0051d35a8d8c2f9d2a573ced684
#
_entry.id   d442a0051d35a8d8c2f9d2a573ced684
#
_cell.length_a   1.000
_cell.length_b   1.000
_cell.length_c   1.000
_cell.angle_alpha   90.00
_cell.angle_beta   90.00
_cell.angle_gamma   90.00
#
_symmetry.space_group_name_H-M   'P 1'
#
loop_
_entity.id
_entity.type
_entity.pdbx_description
1 polymer ?
#
loop_
_entity_poly.entity_id
_entity_poly.type
_entity_poly.pdbx_seq_one_letter_code
_entity_poly.pdbx_strand_id
1 'polypeptide(L)'
;MWQNLFNSNAVTGTSNGLLAALFGVNMPIWWCKGLFPSLMVLGLHYAPFAYILIGGIFRNMDANLEEAATILDTPKWKTMFRITLPMVKPAILSTILLVFGSAMGSYPVPHYLGLSTLSTKYVSMNSKYTGEASILAIIMMVFGVAIMLLNQL
;
A
#
# COMPACT_ATOMS: atom_id res chain seq x y z
N MET A 1 -10.48 -11.37 -6.35
CA MET A 1 -9.55 -11.83 -7.41
C MET A 1 -8.43 -12.71 -6.87
N TRP A 2 -7.66 -12.29 -5.84
CA TRP A 2 -6.56 -13.10 -5.29
C TRP A 2 -6.98 -14.53 -4.91
N GLN A 3 -8.04 -14.67 -4.12
CA GLN A 3 -8.55 -15.98 -3.73
C GLN A 3 -9.01 -16.84 -4.93
N ASN A 4 -9.59 -16.22 -5.95
CA ASN A 4 -10.00 -16.95 -7.15
C ASN A 4 -8.80 -17.48 -7.95
N LEU A 5 -7.61 -16.93 -7.76
CA LEU A 5 -6.38 -17.40 -8.41
C LEU A 5 -5.65 -18.45 -7.55
N PHE A 6 -5.43 -18.17 -6.28
CA PHE A 6 -4.48 -18.90 -5.43
C PHE A 6 -5.13 -19.80 -4.38
N ASN A 7 -6.45 -19.78 -4.23
CA ASN A 7 -7.11 -20.58 -3.22
C ASN A 7 -6.96 -22.08 -3.49
N SER A 8 -6.83 -22.87 -2.42
CA SER A 8 -6.78 -24.33 -2.50
C SER A 8 -7.77 -24.92 -1.50
N ASN A 9 -8.65 -25.79 -1.98
CA ASN A 9 -9.63 -26.48 -1.12
C ASN A 9 -8.92 -27.31 -0.03
N ALA A 10 -7.80 -27.94 -0.36
CA ALA A 10 -7.02 -28.73 0.60
C ALA A 10 -6.50 -27.92 1.79
N VAL A 11 -6.32 -26.59 1.60
CA VAL A 11 -5.70 -25.70 2.60
C VAL A 11 -6.72 -24.79 3.27
N THR A 12 -7.69 -24.28 2.52
CA THR A 12 -8.65 -23.27 3.01
C THR A 12 -10.04 -23.84 3.27
N GLY A 13 -10.33 -25.07 2.83
CA GLY A 13 -11.64 -25.69 2.94
C GLY A 13 -12.73 -25.07 2.05
N THR A 14 -12.34 -24.18 1.14
CA THR A 14 -13.23 -23.51 0.18
C THR A 14 -12.92 -23.97 -1.25
N SER A 15 -13.60 -23.40 -2.25
CA SER A 15 -13.40 -23.79 -3.66
C SER A 15 -11.94 -23.63 -4.12
N ASN A 16 -11.50 -24.48 -5.03
CA ASN A 16 -10.21 -24.35 -5.67
C ASN A 16 -10.12 -23.08 -6.51
N GLY A 17 -9.03 -22.33 -6.36
CA GLY A 17 -8.68 -21.27 -7.27
C GLY A 17 -8.17 -21.79 -8.61
N LEU A 18 -7.99 -20.89 -9.55
CA LEU A 18 -7.64 -21.22 -10.92
C LEU A 18 -6.31 -22.01 -11.02
N LEU A 19 -5.30 -21.65 -10.24
CA LEU A 19 -4.02 -22.34 -10.24
C LEU A 19 -4.12 -23.75 -9.66
N ALA A 20 -4.89 -23.94 -8.59
CA ALA A 20 -5.12 -25.26 -8.02
C ALA A 20 -5.97 -26.13 -8.96
N ALA A 21 -6.92 -25.55 -9.69
CA ALA A 21 -7.78 -26.27 -10.62
C ALA A 21 -7.03 -26.66 -11.93
N LEU A 22 -6.16 -25.82 -12.46
CA LEU A 22 -5.45 -26.07 -13.72
C LEU A 22 -4.16 -26.86 -13.54
N PHE A 23 -3.40 -26.58 -12.49
CA PHE A 23 -2.05 -27.13 -12.31
C PHE A 23 -1.96 -28.11 -11.12
N GLY A 24 -3.04 -28.31 -10.36
CA GLY A 24 -3.03 -29.18 -9.17
C GLY A 24 -2.12 -28.68 -8.04
N VAL A 25 -1.68 -27.42 -8.08
CA VAL A 25 -0.73 -26.86 -7.11
C VAL A 25 -1.46 -26.39 -5.86
N ASN A 26 -1.16 -26.99 -4.71
CA ASN A 26 -1.68 -26.56 -3.43
C ASN A 26 -0.77 -25.49 -2.82
N MET A 27 -1.20 -24.23 -2.85
CA MET A 27 -0.49 -23.13 -2.21
C MET A 27 -0.64 -23.18 -0.70
N PRO A 28 0.41 -22.86 0.07
CA PRO A 28 0.33 -22.83 1.54
C PRO A 28 -0.66 -21.77 2.02
N ILE A 29 -1.22 -21.97 3.23
CA ILE A 29 -2.28 -21.10 3.79
C ILE A 29 -1.86 -19.64 3.91
N TRP A 30 -0.60 -19.37 4.23
CA TRP A 30 -0.05 -18.01 4.35
C TRP A 30 0.02 -17.25 3.02
N TRP A 31 -0.03 -17.97 1.88
CA TRP A 31 -0.15 -17.40 0.55
C TRP A 31 -1.61 -17.10 0.19
N CYS A 32 -2.53 -17.93 0.66
CA CYS A 32 -3.96 -17.81 0.34
C CYS A 32 -4.67 -16.77 1.22
N LYS A 33 -4.31 -16.69 2.50
CA LYS A 33 -4.95 -15.82 3.51
C LYS A 33 -3.92 -15.21 4.45
N GLY A 34 -4.25 -14.05 5.02
CA GLY A 34 -3.44 -13.37 6.04
C GLY A 34 -2.71 -12.14 5.55
N LEU A 35 -1.57 -11.86 6.21
CA LEU A 35 -0.80 -10.64 6.01
C LEU A 35 -0.17 -10.57 4.61
N PHE A 36 0.46 -11.65 4.17
CA PHE A 36 1.22 -11.67 2.91
C PHE A 36 0.35 -11.34 1.68
N PRO A 37 -0.76 -12.04 1.42
CA PRO A 37 -1.63 -11.69 0.28
C PRO A 37 -2.28 -10.30 0.44
N SER A 38 -2.56 -9.86 1.67
CA SER A 38 -3.08 -8.52 1.91
C SER A 38 -2.07 -7.44 1.51
N LEU A 39 -0.80 -7.62 1.85
CA LEU A 39 0.27 -6.71 1.44
C LEU A 39 0.46 -6.71 -0.08
N MET A 40 0.45 -7.88 -0.73
CA MET A 40 0.58 -7.98 -2.19
C MET A 40 -0.57 -7.28 -2.92
N VAL A 41 -1.81 -7.54 -2.50
CA VAL A 41 -2.99 -6.94 -3.14
C VAL A 41 -3.04 -5.43 -2.91
N LEU A 42 -2.79 -4.95 -1.69
CA LEU A 42 -2.74 -3.52 -1.40
C LEU A 42 -1.58 -2.83 -2.10
N GLY A 43 -0.40 -3.46 -2.12
CA GLY A 43 0.76 -2.94 -2.83
C GLY A 43 0.50 -2.77 -4.32
N LEU A 44 -0.04 -3.79 -4.99
CA LEU A 44 -0.42 -3.70 -6.40
C LEU A 44 -1.54 -2.68 -6.65
N HIS A 45 -2.49 -2.56 -5.72
CA HIS A 45 -3.59 -1.60 -5.82
C HIS A 45 -3.10 -0.15 -5.74
N TYR A 46 -2.18 0.14 -4.83
CA TYR A 46 -1.66 1.50 -4.63
C TYR A 46 -0.43 1.82 -5.49
N ALA A 47 0.21 0.85 -6.14
CA ALA A 47 1.36 1.06 -7.01
C ALA A 47 1.11 2.08 -8.14
N PRO A 48 0.00 2.03 -8.90
CA PRO A 48 -0.29 3.02 -9.94
C PRO A 48 -0.45 4.42 -9.36
N PHE A 49 -1.07 4.53 -8.20
CA PHE A 49 -1.28 5.81 -7.51
C PHE A 49 0.06 6.42 -7.06
N ALA A 50 0.92 5.62 -6.42
CA ALA A 50 2.26 6.05 -6.05
C ALA A 50 3.10 6.45 -7.28
N TYR A 51 2.99 5.69 -8.38
CA TYR A 51 3.67 6.00 -9.63
C TYR A 51 3.26 7.35 -10.21
N ILE A 52 1.96 7.65 -10.24
CA ILE A 52 1.43 8.94 -10.74
C ILE A 52 1.93 10.10 -9.88
N LEU A 53 1.87 9.96 -8.54
CA LEU A 53 2.32 11.01 -7.63
C LEU A 53 3.82 11.28 -7.76
N ILE A 54 4.64 10.26 -7.71
CA ILE A 54 6.10 10.39 -7.82
C ILE A 54 6.49 10.83 -9.23
N GLY A 55 5.87 10.26 -10.26
CA GLY A 55 6.10 10.62 -11.66
C GLY A 55 5.74 12.07 -11.96
N GLY A 56 4.65 12.59 -11.36
CA GLY A 56 4.28 14.00 -11.47
C GLY A 56 5.34 14.95 -10.92
N ILE A 57 6.00 14.55 -9.83
CA ILE A 57 7.07 15.34 -9.22
C ILE A 57 8.31 15.35 -10.11
N PHE A 58 8.71 14.18 -10.63
CA PHE A 58 9.84 14.10 -11.56
C PHE A 58 9.61 14.93 -12.83
N ARG A 59 8.38 14.97 -13.34
CA ARG A 59 8.04 15.77 -14.53
C ARG A 59 8.08 17.28 -14.29
N ASN A 60 7.85 17.71 -13.06
CA ASN A 60 7.88 19.13 -12.67
C ASN A 60 9.27 19.56 -12.15
N MET A 61 10.24 18.66 -12.13
CA MET A 61 11.63 19.03 -11.81
C MET A 61 12.21 19.90 -12.92
N ASP A 62 12.95 20.91 -12.49
CA ASP A 62 13.59 21.86 -13.39
C ASP A 62 14.68 21.15 -14.21
N ALA A 63 14.46 21.04 -15.53
CA ALA A 63 15.41 20.43 -16.46
C ALA A 63 16.78 21.15 -16.44
N ASN A 64 16.78 22.43 -16.06
CA ASN A 64 17.99 23.24 -15.98
C ASN A 64 19.05 22.67 -14.99
N LEU A 65 18.60 21.99 -13.92
CA LEU A 65 19.51 21.36 -12.95
C LEU A 65 20.21 20.13 -13.54
N GLU A 66 19.53 19.40 -14.38
CA GLU A 66 20.07 18.22 -15.06
C GLU A 66 21.01 18.64 -16.20
N GLU A 67 20.66 19.70 -16.92
CA GLU A 67 21.53 20.31 -17.94
C GLU A 67 22.80 20.92 -17.32
N ALA A 68 22.69 21.63 -16.22
CA ALA A 68 23.84 22.17 -15.50
C ALA A 68 24.81 21.07 -15.03
N ALA A 69 24.29 19.93 -14.57
CA ALA A 69 25.08 18.79 -14.16
C ALA A 69 25.80 18.11 -15.36
N THR A 70 25.16 18.11 -16.54
CA THR A 70 25.77 17.57 -17.76
C THR A 70 26.89 18.49 -18.29
N ILE A 71 26.73 19.80 -18.19
CA ILE A 71 27.78 20.79 -18.55
C ILE A 71 29.02 20.60 -17.69
N LEU A 72 28.87 20.20 -16.42
CA LEU A 72 29.96 19.93 -15.47
C LEU A 72 30.57 18.52 -15.61
N ASP A 73 30.24 17.80 -16.68
CA ASP A 73 30.70 16.43 -16.98
C ASP A 73 30.53 15.46 -15.80
N THR A 74 29.42 15.66 -15.05
CA THR A 74 29.12 14.82 -13.90
C THR A 74 28.39 13.56 -14.37
N PRO A 75 28.81 12.34 -13.98
CA PRO A 75 28.16 11.12 -14.39
C PRO A 75 26.69 11.08 -13.89
N LYS A 76 25.77 10.68 -14.75
CA LYS A 76 24.31 10.66 -14.50
C LYS A 76 23.92 10.01 -13.17
N TRP A 77 24.65 8.97 -12.78
CA TRP A 77 24.46 8.26 -11.52
C TRP A 77 24.72 9.14 -10.29
N LYS A 78 25.77 9.95 -10.35
CA LYS A 78 26.14 10.89 -9.28
C LYS A 78 25.13 12.05 -9.18
N THR A 79 24.66 12.55 -10.31
CA THR A 79 23.58 13.56 -10.38
C THR A 79 22.31 13.02 -9.75
N MET A 80 21.90 11.80 -10.10
CA MET A 80 20.71 11.16 -9.56
C MET A 80 20.75 11.05 -8.03
N PHE A 81 21.84 10.56 -7.43
CA PHE A 81 21.91 10.36 -5.99
C PHE A 81 22.24 11.62 -5.19
N ARG A 82 22.97 12.58 -5.77
CA ARG A 82 23.38 13.79 -5.05
C ARG A 82 22.48 15.00 -5.26
N ILE A 83 21.76 15.06 -6.38
CA ILE A 83 20.91 16.20 -6.72
C ILE A 83 19.44 15.76 -6.77
N THR A 84 19.09 14.84 -7.67
CA THR A 84 17.71 14.48 -7.95
C THR A 84 17.03 13.83 -6.74
N LEU A 85 17.64 12.82 -6.15
CA LEU A 85 17.05 12.05 -5.05
C LEU A 85 16.81 12.88 -3.78
N PRO A 86 17.76 13.75 -3.31
CA PRO A 86 17.49 14.62 -2.18
C PRO A 86 16.37 15.64 -2.41
N MET A 87 16.24 16.15 -3.63
CA MET A 87 15.17 17.12 -3.97
C MET A 87 13.78 16.47 -3.97
N VAL A 88 13.65 15.23 -4.41
CA VAL A 88 12.36 14.52 -4.43
C VAL A 88 12.06 13.78 -3.13
N LYS A 89 13.01 13.70 -2.20
CA LYS A 89 12.85 13.00 -0.91
C LYS A 89 11.61 13.43 -0.12
N PRO A 90 11.29 14.72 0.05
CA PRO A 90 10.08 15.15 0.77
C PRO A 90 8.82 14.62 0.11
N ALA A 91 8.78 14.64 -1.21
CA ALA A 91 7.65 14.20 -2.00
C ALA A 91 7.45 12.67 -1.98
N ILE A 92 8.54 11.91 -1.97
CA ILE A 92 8.52 10.46 -1.77
C ILE A 92 7.96 10.15 -0.36
N LEU A 93 8.42 10.86 0.67
CA LEU A 93 7.92 10.70 2.04
C LEU A 93 6.42 11.00 2.12
N SER A 94 5.96 12.10 1.50
CA SER A 94 4.55 12.45 1.40
C SER A 94 3.73 11.34 0.74
N THR A 95 4.22 10.79 -0.36
CA THR A 95 3.56 9.68 -1.08
C THR A 95 3.46 8.43 -0.20
N ILE A 96 4.55 8.07 0.50
CA ILE A 96 4.55 6.92 1.42
C ILE A 96 3.52 7.11 2.54
N LEU A 97 3.48 8.28 3.18
CA LEU A 97 2.53 8.58 4.25
C LEU A 97 1.08 8.53 3.75
N LEU A 98 0.83 9.05 2.57
CA LEU A 98 -0.50 9.08 1.96
C LEU A 98 -0.98 7.69 1.58
N VAL A 99 -0.12 6.87 0.97
CA VAL A 99 -0.41 5.46 0.64
C VAL A 99 -0.62 4.66 1.92
N PHE A 100 0.21 4.87 2.94
CA PHE A 100 0.07 4.20 4.23
C PHE A 100 -1.26 4.53 4.90
N GLY A 101 -1.64 5.81 4.96
CA GLY A 101 -2.94 6.24 5.51
C GLY A 101 -4.12 5.63 4.75
N SER A 102 -4.06 5.60 3.43
CA SER A 102 -5.08 4.98 2.58
C SER A 102 -5.18 3.47 2.78
N ALA A 103 -4.04 2.78 2.90
CA ALA A 103 -3.98 1.35 3.14
C ALA A 103 -4.52 0.97 4.54
N MET A 104 -4.22 1.79 5.58
CA MET A 104 -4.77 1.61 6.93
C MET A 104 -6.30 1.67 6.95
N GLY A 105 -6.90 2.57 6.17
CA GLY A 105 -8.35 2.72 6.06
C GLY A 105 -9.03 1.63 5.22
N SER A 106 -8.26 0.82 4.49
CA SER A 106 -8.81 -0.21 3.61
C SER A 106 -9.46 -1.34 4.41
N TYR A 107 -10.77 -1.55 4.20
CA TYR A 107 -11.54 -2.64 4.81
C TYR A 107 -11.65 -3.89 3.92
N PRO A 108 -11.98 -3.76 2.60
CA PRO A 108 -12.38 -4.93 1.81
C PRO A 108 -11.26 -5.98 1.70
N VAL A 109 -10.04 -5.55 1.38
CA VAL A 109 -8.91 -6.46 1.13
C VAL A 109 -8.55 -7.27 2.38
N PRO A 110 -8.27 -6.67 3.56
CA PRO A 110 -8.02 -7.41 4.78
C PRO A 110 -9.18 -8.31 5.19
N HIS A 111 -10.42 -7.84 5.04
CA HIS A 111 -11.60 -8.62 5.40
C HIS A 111 -11.70 -9.92 4.60
N TYR A 112 -11.63 -9.84 3.27
CA TYR A 112 -11.71 -11.01 2.41
C TYR A 112 -10.52 -11.98 2.58
N LEU A 113 -9.36 -11.47 2.94
CA LEU A 113 -8.16 -12.29 3.16
C LEU A 113 -8.02 -12.78 4.61
N GLY A 114 -9.02 -12.52 5.47
CA GLY A 114 -9.05 -12.99 6.85
C GLY A 114 -8.02 -12.33 7.76
N LEU A 115 -7.56 -11.12 7.41
CA LEU A 115 -6.63 -10.34 8.23
C LEU A 115 -7.41 -9.40 9.17
N SER A 116 -7.15 -9.51 10.46
CA SER A 116 -7.75 -8.63 11.47
C SER A 116 -6.97 -7.32 11.56
N THR A 117 -7.53 -6.25 11.03
CA THR A 117 -7.00 -4.87 11.09
C THR A 117 -7.93 -3.99 11.92
N LEU A 118 -7.49 -2.75 12.22
CA LEU A 118 -8.35 -1.77 12.91
C LEU A 118 -9.66 -1.52 12.13
N SER A 119 -9.57 -1.39 10.82
CA SER A 119 -10.74 -1.18 9.96
C SER A 119 -11.70 -2.38 9.95
N THR A 120 -11.19 -3.61 9.90
CA THR A 120 -12.04 -4.81 9.97
C THR A 120 -12.67 -4.99 11.35
N LYS A 121 -11.94 -4.69 12.41
CA LYS A 121 -12.46 -4.68 13.79
C LYS A 121 -13.57 -3.65 13.95
N TYR A 122 -13.36 -2.42 13.48
CA TYR A 122 -14.36 -1.37 13.50
C TYR A 122 -15.67 -1.83 12.87
N VAL A 123 -15.63 -2.35 11.65
CA VAL A 123 -16.84 -2.79 10.94
C VAL A 123 -17.52 -3.97 11.65
N SER A 124 -16.75 -4.94 12.17
CA SER A 124 -17.30 -6.07 12.91
C SER A 124 -17.96 -5.67 14.25
N MET A 125 -17.44 -4.66 14.92
CA MET A 125 -17.96 -4.16 16.19
C MET A 125 -19.15 -3.22 15.99
N ASN A 126 -19.15 -2.43 14.93
CA ASN A 126 -20.22 -1.45 14.66
C ASN A 126 -21.60 -2.08 14.54
N SER A 127 -21.69 -3.36 14.16
CA SER A 127 -22.95 -4.10 14.08
C SER A 127 -23.49 -4.59 15.43
N LYS A 128 -22.64 -4.69 16.47
CA LYS A 128 -23.01 -5.27 17.77
C LYS A 128 -22.80 -4.33 18.96
N TYR A 129 -21.79 -3.50 18.92
CA TYR A 129 -21.33 -2.65 20.04
C TYR A 129 -20.98 -1.25 19.51
N THR A 130 -22.00 -0.44 19.26
CA THR A 130 -21.84 0.90 18.66
C THR A 130 -20.92 1.82 19.48
N GLY A 131 -20.96 1.74 20.82
CA GLY A 131 -20.10 2.55 21.68
C GLY A 131 -18.60 2.22 21.56
N GLU A 132 -18.25 0.93 21.54
CA GLU A 132 -16.87 0.47 21.38
C GLU A 132 -16.34 0.74 19.96
N ALA A 133 -17.21 0.59 18.96
CA ALA A 133 -16.88 0.94 17.58
C ALA A 133 -16.56 2.43 17.43
N SER A 134 -17.26 3.31 18.14
CA SER A 134 -16.98 4.75 18.14
C SER A 134 -15.59 5.09 18.66
N ILE A 135 -15.12 4.38 19.68
CA ILE A 135 -13.74 4.56 20.20
C ILE A 135 -12.71 4.18 19.14
N LEU A 136 -12.92 3.05 18.44
CA LEU A 136 -12.04 2.64 17.34
C LEU A 136 -12.05 3.65 16.18
N ALA A 137 -13.22 4.22 15.85
CA ALA A 137 -13.33 5.27 14.84
C ALA A 137 -12.52 6.51 15.22
N ILE A 138 -12.58 6.94 16.49
CA ILE A 138 -11.80 8.08 16.99
C ILE A 138 -10.30 7.78 16.92
N ILE A 139 -9.86 6.58 17.31
CA ILE A 139 -8.47 6.17 17.19
C ILE A 139 -8.00 6.22 15.73
N MET A 140 -8.76 5.67 14.79
CA MET A 140 -8.43 5.72 13.37
C MET A 140 -8.38 7.16 12.84
N MET A 141 -9.29 8.02 13.29
CA MET A 141 -9.30 9.44 12.93
C MET A 141 -8.05 10.16 13.46
N VAL A 142 -7.64 9.92 14.71
CA VAL A 142 -6.42 10.48 15.30
C VAL A 142 -5.18 10.04 14.51
N PHE A 143 -5.09 8.76 14.14
CA PHE A 143 -4.00 8.27 13.29
C PHE A 143 -4.00 8.95 11.91
N GLY A 144 -5.16 9.13 11.27
CA GLY A 144 -5.29 9.83 10.00
C GLY A 144 -4.82 11.28 10.09
N VAL A 145 -5.24 12.00 11.14
CA VAL A 145 -4.80 13.38 11.40
C VAL A 145 -3.30 13.44 11.69
N ALA A 146 -2.76 12.51 12.48
CA ALA A 146 -1.33 12.45 12.77
C ALA A 146 -0.50 12.25 11.50
N ILE A 147 -0.91 11.35 10.60
CA ILE A 147 -0.26 11.14 9.31
C ILE A 147 -0.31 12.42 8.46
N MET A 148 -1.45 13.11 8.44
CA MET A 148 -1.62 14.36 7.69
C MET A 148 -0.70 15.46 8.24
N LEU A 149 -0.57 15.60 9.55
CA LEU A 149 0.32 16.57 10.18
C LEU A 149 1.80 16.24 9.92
N LEU A 150 2.18 14.96 9.98
CA LEU A 150 3.53 14.52 9.63
C LEU A 150 3.89 14.79 8.16
N ASN A 151 2.89 14.84 7.29
CA ASN A 151 3.09 15.16 5.88
C ASN A 151 3.28 16.66 5.63
N GLN A 152 2.90 17.53 6.56
CA GLN A 152 3.07 18.99 6.46
C GLN A 152 4.40 19.49 7.05
N LEU A 153 5.07 18.67 7.87
CA LEU A 153 6.39 18.96 8.45
C LEU A 153 7.52 18.58 7.49
#